data_60930b435e199185f32e313f697aadd9
#
_entry.id   60930b435e199185f32e313f697aadd9
#
_cell.length_a   1.000
_cell.length_b   1.000
_cell.length_c   1.000
_cell.angle_alpha   90.00
_cell.angle_beta   90.00
_cell.angle_gamma   90.00
#
_symmetry.space_group_name_H-M   'P 1'
#
loop_
_entity.id
_entity.type
_entity.pdbx_description
1 polymer ?
#
loop_
_entity_poly.entity_id
_entity_poly.type
_entity_poly.pdbx_seq_one_letter_code
_entity_poly.pdbx_strand_id
1 'polypeptide(L)'
;AIRQLYEINADSCFMHMFGIQVLSGSLDFLESEERIALTEHAAKELFGTENPIGKEIKLYGTPKTVCAIVNGWNRHTNLPFSILTGGIRQWHNAWYHGGFHVFIKLHKEVNAEAFQKKLEQTKLETDSKGGIQNLMVMPISKCHYTVLADQNAIQFSYILFFSIVGGLVILCSLINYLSLFVSRLRMRSRELALRKVCGSSDLHLFTLLVTEYLLILLAAGLMGMALIELNF
;
A
#
# COMPACT_ATOMS: atom_id res chain seq x y z
N ALA A 1 6.32 -16.55 -17.27
CA ALA A 1 6.27 -16.19 -15.86
C ALA A 1 4.82 -16.33 -15.39
N ILE A 2 4.55 -17.22 -14.42
CA ILE A 2 3.21 -17.33 -13.81
C ILE A 2 3.06 -16.08 -12.95
N ARG A 3 2.35 -15.08 -13.46
CA ARG A 3 1.99 -13.92 -12.67
C ARG A 3 0.76 -14.26 -11.83
N GLN A 4 0.79 -13.80 -10.60
CA GLN A 4 -0.30 -14.01 -9.64
C GLN A 4 -1.49 -13.15 -10.06
N LEU A 5 -2.59 -13.79 -10.49
CA LEU A 5 -3.86 -13.12 -10.75
C LEU A 5 -4.69 -13.13 -9.47
N TYR A 6 -5.16 -11.99 -9.07
CA TYR A 6 -5.99 -11.82 -7.88
C TYR A 6 -7.46 -11.83 -8.29
N GLU A 7 -8.23 -12.74 -7.71
CA GLU A 7 -9.67 -12.82 -7.90
C GLU A 7 -10.39 -12.17 -6.72
N ILE A 8 -11.39 -11.35 -7.03
CA ILE A 8 -12.35 -10.83 -6.05
C ILE A 8 -13.75 -11.23 -6.50
N ASN A 9 -14.50 -11.83 -5.57
CA ASN A 9 -15.93 -12.03 -5.74
C ASN A 9 -16.65 -10.78 -5.25
N ALA A 10 -17.38 -10.11 -6.13
CA ALA A 10 -17.99 -8.81 -5.90
C ALA A 10 -19.47 -8.80 -6.26
N ASP A 11 -20.21 -7.99 -5.55
CA ASP A 11 -21.59 -7.65 -5.87
C ASP A 11 -21.71 -6.32 -6.63
N SER A 12 -22.89 -5.99 -7.10
CA SER A 12 -23.17 -4.73 -7.78
C SER A 12 -22.92 -3.50 -6.88
N CYS A 13 -23.16 -3.66 -5.55
CA CYS A 13 -22.92 -2.60 -4.57
C CYS A 13 -21.42 -2.29 -4.45
N PHE A 14 -20.57 -3.31 -4.46
CA PHE A 14 -19.13 -3.16 -4.43
C PHE A 14 -18.63 -2.36 -5.63
N MET A 15 -19.08 -2.70 -6.84
CA MET A 15 -18.71 -1.98 -8.04
C MET A 15 -19.09 -0.50 -7.97
N HIS A 16 -20.32 -0.21 -7.55
CA HIS A 16 -20.80 1.17 -7.41
C HIS A 16 -20.04 1.94 -6.32
N MET A 17 -19.77 1.30 -5.18
CA MET A 17 -19.08 1.92 -4.03
C MET A 17 -17.65 2.33 -4.39
N PHE A 18 -16.94 1.49 -5.13
CA PHE A 18 -15.54 1.68 -5.48
C PHE A 18 -15.32 2.28 -6.88
N GLY A 19 -16.40 2.65 -7.57
CA GLY A 19 -16.32 3.29 -8.88
C GLY A 19 -15.78 2.40 -9.98
N ILE A 20 -15.99 1.09 -9.88
CA ILE A 20 -15.59 0.14 -10.92
C ILE A 20 -16.59 0.23 -12.07
N GLN A 21 -16.09 0.54 -13.27
CA GLN A 21 -16.89 0.70 -14.46
C GLN A 21 -16.59 -0.40 -15.49
N VAL A 22 -17.62 -0.86 -16.16
CA VAL A 22 -17.49 -1.76 -17.31
C VAL A 22 -17.08 -0.92 -18.51
N LEU A 23 -15.90 -1.20 -19.05
CA LEU A 23 -15.35 -0.54 -20.25
C LEU A 23 -15.88 -1.18 -21.52
N SER A 24 -16.10 -2.50 -21.50
CA SER A 24 -16.63 -3.27 -22.63
C SER A 24 -17.28 -4.56 -22.12
N GLY A 25 -18.34 -5.03 -22.77
CA GLY A 25 -19.06 -6.24 -22.42
C GLY A 25 -20.31 -6.00 -21.57
N SER A 26 -20.72 -6.99 -20.77
CA SER A 26 -21.96 -6.98 -19.99
C SER A 26 -21.70 -7.25 -18.49
N LEU A 27 -22.70 -6.92 -17.66
CA LEU A 27 -22.66 -7.18 -16.20
C LEU A 27 -23.07 -8.62 -15.83
N ASP A 28 -23.26 -9.49 -16.80
CA ASP A 28 -23.75 -10.86 -16.59
C ASP A 28 -22.85 -11.70 -15.68
N PHE A 29 -21.59 -11.28 -15.48
CA PHE A 29 -20.68 -11.94 -14.53
C PHE A 29 -21.13 -11.81 -13.07
N LEU A 30 -21.98 -10.83 -12.74
CA LEU A 30 -22.51 -10.65 -11.39
C LEU A 30 -23.58 -11.70 -11.05
N GLU A 31 -24.23 -12.25 -12.06
CA GLU A 31 -25.35 -13.20 -11.89
C GLU A 31 -24.93 -14.66 -12.11
N SER A 32 -23.75 -14.89 -12.69
CA SER A 32 -23.31 -16.22 -13.06
C SER A 32 -21.91 -16.55 -12.55
N GLU A 33 -21.78 -17.70 -11.92
CA GLU A 33 -20.46 -18.21 -11.48
C GLU A 33 -19.55 -18.63 -12.65
N GLU A 34 -20.10 -18.86 -13.84
CA GLU A 34 -19.33 -19.28 -15.02
C GLU A 34 -18.76 -18.11 -15.82
N ARG A 35 -19.19 -16.89 -15.51
CA ARG A 35 -18.79 -15.67 -16.20
C ARG A 35 -17.91 -14.80 -15.33
N ILE A 36 -16.96 -14.14 -15.95
CA ILE A 36 -16.01 -13.29 -15.26
C ILE A 36 -15.78 -11.98 -15.98
N ALA A 37 -15.34 -10.98 -15.24
CA ALA A 37 -14.80 -9.77 -15.80
C ALA A 37 -13.28 -9.68 -15.53
N LEU A 38 -12.54 -9.17 -16.50
CA LEU A 38 -11.10 -8.92 -16.38
C LEU A 38 -10.83 -7.43 -16.27
N THR A 39 -9.80 -7.07 -15.52
CA THR A 39 -9.28 -5.71 -15.63
C THR A 39 -8.61 -5.50 -16.99
N GLU A 40 -8.57 -4.25 -17.47
CA GLU A 40 -7.90 -3.90 -18.73
C GLU A 40 -6.45 -4.41 -18.77
N HIS A 41 -5.75 -4.31 -17.65
CA HIS A 41 -4.36 -4.80 -17.52
C HIS A 41 -4.29 -6.32 -17.67
N ALA A 42 -5.15 -7.07 -16.97
CA ALA A 42 -5.18 -8.52 -17.05
C ALA A 42 -5.60 -9.00 -18.46
N ALA A 43 -6.53 -8.33 -19.08
CA ALA A 43 -6.96 -8.61 -20.45
C ALA A 43 -5.79 -8.46 -21.46
N LYS A 44 -5.02 -7.37 -21.36
CA LYS A 44 -3.83 -7.16 -22.19
C LYS A 44 -2.73 -8.19 -21.92
N GLU A 45 -2.57 -8.57 -20.68
CA GLU A 45 -1.52 -9.54 -20.28
C GLU A 45 -1.82 -10.96 -20.76
N LEU A 46 -3.10 -11.38 -20.70
CA LEU A 46 -3.53 -12.73 -21.08
C LEU A 46 -3.76 -12.90 -22.58
N PHE A 47 -4.29 -11.89 -23.23
CA PHE A 47 -4.74 -11.96 -24.61
C PHE A 47 -4.01 -11.01 -25.58
N GLY A 48 -3.10 -10.19 -25.06
CA GLY A 48 -2.36 -9.21 -25.87
C GLY A 48 -3.30 -8.18 -26.50
N THR A 49 -3.34 -8.14 -27.82
CA THR A 49 -4.20 -7.23 -28.61
C THR A 49 -5.54 -7.84 -29.02
N GLU A 50 -5.76 -9.13 -28.72
CA GLU A 50 -6.99 -9.82 -29.10
C GLU A 50 -8.13 -9.46 -28.16
N ASN A 51 -9.35 -9.42 -28.68
CA ASN A 51 -10.55 -9.20 -27.88
C ASN A 51 -10.78 -10.41 -26.95
N PRO A 52 -10.77 -10.24 -25.64
CA PRO A 52 -10.95 -11.34 -24.69
C PRO A 52 -12.42 -11.72 -24.47
N ILE A 53 -13.39 -10.89 -24.86
CA ILE A 53 -14.81 -11.13 -24.62
C ILE A 53 -15.27 -12.37 -25.39
N GLY A 54 -15.92 -13.29 -24.67
CA GLY A 54 -16.38 -14.57 -25.20
C GLY A 54 -15.34 -15.68 -25.16
N LYS A 55 -14.09 -15.38 -24.81
CA LYS A 55 -13.05 -16.42 -24.64
C LYS A 55 -13.12 -17.06 -23.28
N GLU A 56 -12.64 -18.30 -23.18
CA GLU A 56 -12.58 -19.05 -21.94
C GLU A 56 -11.19 -19.00 -21.33
N ILE A 57 -11.14 -18.86 -20.03
CA ILE A 57 -9.92 -19.07 -19.22
C ILE A 57 -10.19 -20.11 -18.14
N LYS A 58 -9.18 -20.89 -17.78
CA LYS A 58 -9.30 -21.85 -16.69
C LYS A 58 -8.90 -21.20 -15.37
N LEU A 59 -9.86 -21.06 -14.49
CA LEU A 59 -9.66 -20.60 -13.12
C LEU A 59 -9.81 -21.79 -12.17
N TYR A 60 -8.78 -22.09 -11.39
CA TYR A 60 -8.78 -23.25 -10.46
C TYR A 60 -9.26 -24.57 -11.12
N GLY A 61 -8.92 -24.77 -12.40
CA GLY A 61 -9.31 -25.95 -13.16
C GLY A 61 -10.70 -25.91 -13.82
N THR A 62 -11.54 -24.91 -13.50
CA THR A 62 -12.87 -24.72 -14.10
C THR A 62 -12.80 -23.70 -15.25
N PRO A 63 -13.41 -23.99 -16.40
CA PRO A 63 -13.50 -23.02 -17.49
C PRO A 63 -14.47 -21.90 -17.09
N LYS A 64 -14.05 -20.66 -17.32
CA LYS A 64 -14.83 -19.44 -17.09
C LYS A 64 -14.81 -18.58 -18.35
N THR A 65 -15.94 -18.04 -18.73
CA THR A 65 -16.07 -17.20 -19.94
C THR A 65 -15.90 -15.72 -19.58
N VAL A 66 -15.03 -15.02 -20.28
CA VAL A 66 -14.85 -13.57 -20.13
C VAL A 66 -16.02 -12.86 -20.76
N CYS A 67 -16.83 -12.14 -19.98
CA CYS A 67 -17.97 -11.38 -20.50
C CYS A 67 -17.83 -9.86 -20.40
N ALA A 68 -16.85 -9.37 -19.63
CA ALA A 68 -16.63 -7.94 -19.49
C ALA A 68 -15.15 -7.60 -19.28
N ILE A 69 -14.81 -6.37 -19.66
CA ILE A 69 -13.56 -5.69 -19.28
C ILE A 69 -13.95 -4.52 -18.38
N VAL A 70 -13.28 -4.42 -17.24
CA VAL A 70 -13.51 -3.37 -16.26
C VAL A 70 -12.25 -2.53 -16.07
N ASN A 71 -12.43 -1.28 -15.59
CA ASN A 71 -11.30 -0.50 -15.13
C ASN A 71 -10.68 -1.17 -13.90
N GLY A 72 -9.36 -1.21 -13.85
CA GLY A 72 -8.62 -1.65 -12.67
C GLY A 72 -8.32 -0.49 -11.74
N TRP A 73 -7.97 -0.82 -10.51
CA TRP A 73 -7.41 0.16 -9.59
C TRP A 73 -5.92 0.37 -9.84
N ASN A 74 -5.42 1.49 -9.36
CA ASN A 74 -4.00 1.77 -9.38
C ASN A 74 -3.25 0.72 -8.51
N ARG A 75 -2.00 0.40 -8.86
CA ARG A 75 -1.20 -0.67 -8.20
C ARG A 75 -1.02 -0.52 -6.69
N HIS A 76 -1.25 0.66 -6.14
CA HIS A 76 -1.10 0.95 -4.71
C HIS A 76 -2.43 0.79 -3.96
N THR A 77 -2.94 -0.43 -3.89
CA THR A 77 -4.17 -0.76 -3.16
C THR A 77 -3.98 -2.02 -2.33
N ASN A 78 -4.65 -2.09 -1.19
CA ASN A 78 -4.68 -3.29 -0.34
C ASN A 78 -5.64 -4.37 -0.85
N LEU A 79 -6.42 -4.04 -1.88
CA LEU A 79 -7.37 -4.96 -2.52
C LEU A 79 -7.04 -5.05 -4.02
N PRO A 80 -5.87 -5.61 -4.38
CA PRO A 80 -5.55 -5.79 -5.79
C PRO A 80 -6.50 -6.80 -6.41
N PHE A 81 -7.01 -6.52 -7.60
CA PHE A 81 -7.76 -7.50 -8.37
C PHE A 81 -7.38 -7.45 -9.84
N SER A 82 -7.43 -8.61 -10.46
CA SER A 82 -7.22 -8.82 -11.88
C SER A 82 -8.50 -9.38 -12.52
N ILE A 83 -9.27 -10.11 -11.73
CA ILE A 83 -10.47 -10.83 -12.12
C ILE A 83 -11.58 -10.49 -11.13
N LEU A 84 -12.76 -10.14 -11.67
CA LEU A 84 -13.99 -10.05 -10.89
C LEU A 84 -14.90 -11.21 -11.24
N THR A 85 -15.39 -11.87 -10.22
CA THR A 85 -16.41 -12.90 -10.30
C THR A 85 -17.64 -12.42 -9.54
N GLY A 86 -18.81 -12.78 -10.01
CA GLY A 86 -20.09 -12.57 -9.33
C GLY A 86 -20.62 -13.89 -8.78
N GLY A 87 -21.90 -13.91 -8.44
CA GLY A 87 -22.55 -15.08 -7.89
C GLY A 87 -22.12 -15.30 -6.45
N ILE A 88 -22.47 -14.36 -5.57
CA ILE A 88 -22.30 -14.59 -4.14
C ILE A 88 -23.08 -15.86 -3.82
N ARG A 89 -22.33 -16.97 -3.68
CA ARG A 89 -22.93 -18.21 -3.20
C ARG A 89 -23.64 -17.87 -1.90
N GLN A 90 -24.95 -18.11 -1.84
CA GLN A 90 -25.67 -18.17 -0.59
C GLN A 90 -25.14 -19.41 0.17
N TRP A 91 -23.97 -19.26 0.75
CA TRP A 91 -23.40 -20.27 1.60
C TRP A 91 -24.28 -20.33 2.83
N HIS A 92 -25.07 -21.36 2.97
CA HIS A 92 -25.98 -21.59 4.10
C HIS A 92 -25.27 -21.48 5.46
N ASN A 93 -23.94 -21.52 5.50
CA ASN A 93 -23.09 -21.37 6.67
C ASN A 93 -21.87 -20.51 6.36
N ALA A 94 -22.05 -19.32 5.78
CA ALA A 94 -20.99 -18.39 5.41
C ALA A 94 -20.00 -18.07 6.55
N TRP A 95 -20.46 -18.13 7.78
CA TRP A 95 -19.66 -17.90 8.98
C TRP A 95 -18.57 -18.93 9.25
N TYR A 96 -18.66 -20.13 8.67
CA TYR A 96 -17.66 -21.19 8.84
C TYR A 96 -16.58 -21.19 7.76
N HIS A 97 -16.83 -20.54 6.64
CA HIS A 97 -15.95 -20.66 5.46
C HIS A 97 -14.99 -19.48 5.26
N GLY A 98 -14.77 -18.66 6.28
CA GLY A 98 -13.69 -17.68 6.33
C GLY A 98 -14.00 -16.38 5.63
N GLY A 99 -13.13 -15.48 5.81
CA GLY A 99 -12.91 -14.13 5.43
C GLY A 99 -13.73 -13.48 4.33
N PHE A 100 -14.92 -12.97 4.67
CA PHE A 100 -15.59 -11.96 3.85
C PHE A 100 -15.17 -10.57 4.32
N HIS A 101 -14.82 -9.71 3.37
CA HIS A 101 -14.65 -8.29 3.64
C HIS A 101 -15.98 -7.60 3.38
N VAL A 102 -16.60 -7.06 4.42
CA VAL A 102 -17.86 -6.32 4.32
C VAL A 102 -17.55 -4.83 4.34
N PHE A 103 -17.84 -4.14 3.25
CA PHE A 103 -17.71 -2.69 3.17
C PHE A 103 -19.06 -2.02 3.33
N ILE A 104 -19.13 -0.99 4.18
CA ILE A 104 -20.35 -0.25 4.46
C ILE A 104 -20.11 1.23 4.15
N LYS A 105 -20.97 1.81 3.33
CA LYS A 105 -20.99 3.24 3.08
C LYS A 105 -22.03 3.89 3.97
N LEU A 106 -21.57 4.64 4.96
CA LEU A 106 -22.46 5.40 5.84
C LEU A 106 -22.97 6.68 5.15
N HIS A 107 -24.19 7.09 5.46
CA HIS A 107 -24.68 8.41 5.09
C HIS A 107 -23.83 9.50 5.76
N LYS A 108 -23.73 10.68 5.12
CA LYS A 108 -22.88 11.78 5.58
C LYS A 108 -23.18 12.27 7.00
N GLU A 109 -24.42 12.09 7.44
CA GLU A 109 -24.91 12.53 8.76
C GLU A 109 -24.70 11.49 9.87
N VAL A 110 -24.28 10.28 9.52
CA VAL A 110 -24.12 9.18 10.49
C VAL A 110 -22.69 9.17 11.02
N ASN A 111 -22.58 9.32 12.35
CA ASN A 111 -21.30 9.17 13.03
C ASN A 111 -20.94 7.68 13.13
N ALA A 112 -19.71 7.33 12.72
CA ALA A 112 -19.19 5.97 12.75
C ALA A 112 -19.19 5.38 14.18
N GLU A 113 -18.92 6.20 15.21
CA GLU A 113 -18.93 5.75 16.61
C GLU A 113 -20.33 5.41 17.09
N ALA A 114 -21.34 6.20 16.69
CA ALA A 114 -22.74 5.92 17.02
C ALA A 114 -23.22 4.64 16.32
N PHE A 115 -22.77 4.41 15.09
CA PHE A 115 -23.04 3.18 14.36
C PHE A 115 -22.37 1.97 15.02
N GLN A 116 -21.13 2.08 15.45
CA GLN A 116 -20.40 1.03 16.19
C GLN A 116 -21.17 0.63 17.47
N LYS A 117 -21.61 1.59 18.28
CA LYS A 117 -22.39 1.32 19.49
C LYS A 117 -23.71 0.60 19.21
N LYS A 118 -24.37 0.97 18.11
CA LYS A 118 -25.58 0.28 17.66
C LYS A 118 -25.30 -1.16 17.25
N LEU A 119 -24.20 -1.38 16.56
CA LEU A 119 -23.79 -2.71 16.11
C LEU A 119 -23.47 -3.63 17.30
N GLU A 120 -22.78 -3.12 18.33
CA GLU A 120 -22.48 -3.85 19.57
C GLU A 120 -23.72 -4.25 20.35
N GLN A 121 -24.80 -3.45 20.26
CA GLN A 121 -26.09 -3.74 20.89
C GLN A 121 -26.92 -4.73 20.09
N THR A 122 -26.61 -4.95 18.82
CA THR A 122 -27.36 -5.85 17.96
C THR A 122 -26.93 -7.29 18.23
N LYS A 123 -27.84 -8.09 18.78
CA LYS A 123 -27.63 -9.53 18.90
C LYS A 123 -27.80 -10.16 17.53
N LEU A 124 -26.73 -10.67 16.97
CA LEU A 124 -26.79 -11.48 15.75
C LEU A 124 -27.14 -12.91 16.16
N GLU A 125 -28.27 -13.39 15.71
CA GLU A 125 -28.61 -14.79 15.81
C GLU A 125 -27.76 -15.58 14.83
N THR A 126 -26.82 -16.36 15.34
CA THR A 126 -26.03 -17.28 14.55
C THR A 126 -26.38 -18.69 14.94
N ASP A 127 -26.60 -19.55 13.96
CA ASP A 127 -26.87 -20.99 14.17
C ASP A 127 -25.64 -21.74 14.75
N SER A 128 -24.55 -21.04 14.97
CA SER A 128 -23.31 -21.64 15.46
C SER A 128 -23.13 -21.44 16.96
N LYS A 129 -22.72 -22.50 17.64
CA LYS A 129 -22.40 -22.54 19.08
C LYS A 129 -21.31 -21.55 19.55
N GLY A 130 -20.68 -20.83 18.61
CA GLY A 130 -19.68 -19.79 18.87
C GLY A 130 -20.15 -18.48 18.26
N GLY A 131 -21.17 -17.81 18.87
CA GLY A 131 -21.70 -16.54 18.36
C GLY A 131 -20.62 -15.51 18.04
N ILE A 132 -20.92 -14.61 17.10
CA ILE A 132 -20.05 -13.48 16.76
C ILE A 132 -19.87 -12.64 18.00
N GLN A 133 -18.65 -12.64 18.53
CA GLN A 133 -18.38 -12.01 19.81
C GLN A 133 -18.12 -10.51 19.69
N ASN A 134 -17.53 -10.04 18.57
CA ASN A 134 -17.19 -8.63 18.41
C ASN A 134 -17.30 -8.20 16.93
N LEU A 135 -18.27 -7.37 16.63
CA LEU A 135 -18.34 -6.64 15.37
C LEU A 135 -17.67 -5.29 15.53
N MET A 136 -16.63 -5.02 14.75
CA MET A 136 -15.92 -3.76 14.78
C MET A 136 -16.01 -3.08 13.43
N VAL A 137 -16.41 -1.82 13.43
CA VAL A 137 -16.39 -0.97 12.25
C VAL A 137 -15.10 -0.17 12.23
N MET A 138 -14.38 -0.26 11.13
CA MET A 138 -13.11 0.42 10.96
C MET A 138 -13.16 1.34 9.74
N PRO A 139 -12.71 2.59 9.85
CA PRO A 139 -12.55 3.46 8.69
C PRO A 139 -11.61 2.83 7.67
N ILE A 140 -11.97 2.86 6.39
CA ILE A 140 -11.17 2.29 5.30
C ILE A 140 -9.73 2.88 5.26
N SER A 141 -9.57 4.14 5.67
CA SER A 141 -8.26 4.79 5.79
C SER A 141 -7.32 4.15 6.82
N LYS A 142 -7.86 3.41 7.79
CA LYS A 142 -7.09 2.68 8.81
C LYS A 142 -6.83 1.23 8.43
N CYS A 143 -7.52 0.70 7.43
CA CYS A 143 -7.34 -0.68 6.97
C CYS A 143 -5.89 -1.02 6.61
N HIS A 144 -5.14 -0.05 6.09
CA HIS A 144 -3.74 -0.25 5.70
C HIS A 144 -2.82 -0.59 6.88
N TYR A 145 -3.16 -0.11 8.08
CA TYR A 145 -2.34 -0.24 9.29
C TYR A 145 -2.89 -1.25 10.29
N THR A 146 -4.02 -1.88 9.99
CA THR A 146 -4.66 -2.81 10.91
C THR A 146 -4.64 -4.20 10.31
N VAL A 147 -4.13 -5.17 11.08
CA VAL A 147 -4.11 -6.58 10.69
C VAL A 147 -5.55 -7.08 10.68
N LEU A 148 -6.16 -7.16 9.52
CA LEU A 148 -7.31 -8.00 9.28
C LEU A 148 -6.79 -9.43 9.10
N ALA A 149 -7.46 -10.43 9.63
CA ALA A 149 -6.99 -11.77 9.94
C ALA A 149 -6.18 -12.51 8.86
N ASP A 150 -6.15 -12.04 7.61
CA ASP A 150 -5.48 -12.69 6.48
C ASP A 150 -4.63 -11.76 5.60
N GLN A 151 -4.36 -10.53 6.02
CA GLN A 151 -3.63 -9.60 5.15
C GLN A 151 -2.33 -9.13 5.79
N ASN A 152 -1.30 -9.02 4.96
CA ASN A 152 0.01 -8.45 5.25
C ASN A 152 -0.08 -6.95 5.58
N ALA A 153 -0.90 -6.57 6.55
CA ALA A 153 -0.97 -5.20 6.99
C ALA A 153 0.28 -4.88 7.81
N ILE A 154 0.97 -3.83 7.41
CA ILE A 154 2.12 -3.33 8.15
C ILE A 154 1.57 -2.60 9.38
N GLN A 155 1.73 -3.18 10.57
CA GLN A 155 1.36 -2.52 11.81
C GLN A 155 2.12 -1.20 11.94
N PHE A 156 1.41 -0.14 12.29
CA PHE A 156 2.02 1.19 12.52
C PHE A 156 3.17 1.16 13.52
N SER A 157 3.13 0.24 14.47
CA SER A 157 4.21 -0.01 15.44
C SER A 157 5.54 -0.38 14.78
N TYR A 158 5.53 -1.16 13.69
CA TYR A 158 6.76 -1.47 12.96
C TYR A 158 7.32 -0.26 12.23
N ILE A 159 6.47 0.57 11.64
CA ILE A 159 6.89 1.81 10.99
C ILE A 159 7.55 2.72 12.00
N LEU A 160 6.95 2.88 13.18
CA LEU A 160 7.50 3.69 14.27
C LEU A 160 8.84 3.12 14.76
N PHE A 161 8.91 1.80 14.98
CA PHE A 161 10.14 1.14 15.40
C PHE A 161 11.29 1.35 14.41
N PHE A 162 11.07 1.08 13.13
CA PHE A 162 12.10 1.29 12.11
C PHE A 162 12.47 2.76 11.93
N SER A 163 11.52 3.68 12.10
CA SER A 163 11.80 5.12 12.07
C SER A 163 12.69 5.56 13.22
N ILE A 164 12.48 5.04 14.43
CA ILE A 164 13.33 5.30 15.59
C ILE A 164 14.73 4.74 15.37
N VAL A 165 14.83 3.49 14.91
CA VAL A 165 16.13 2.86 14.62
C VAL A 165 16.88 3.64 13.53
N GLY A 166 16.21 4.02 12.46
CA GLY A 166 16.79 4.86 11.41
C GLY A 166 17.27 6.20 11.94
N GLY A 167 16.48 6.85 12.80
CA GLY A 167 16.85 8.10 13.47
C GLY A 167 18.09 7.95 14.34
N LEU A 168 18.21 6.86 15.09
CA LEU A 168 19.40 6.57 15.91
C LEU A 168 20.66 6.35 15.06
N VAL A 169 20.54 5.65 13.94
CA VAL A 169 21.65 5.44 12.99
C VAL A 169 22.13 6.77 12.43
N ILE A 170 21.20 7.65 12.03
CA ILE A 170 21.52 8.99 11.55
C ILE A 170 22.21 9.80 12.65
N LEU A 171 21.72 9.75 13.88
CA LEU A 171 22.31 10.46 15.02
C LEU A 171 23.74 9.99 15.30
N CYS A 172 23.98 8.68 15.34
CA CYS A 172 25.31 8.10 15.51
C CYS A 172 26.26 8.51 14.39
N SER A 173 25.78 8.50 13.16
CA SER A 173 26.56 8.93 11.98
C SER A 173 26.91 10.42 12.07
N LEU A 174 25.98 11.25 12.54
CA LEU A 174 26.21 12.69 12.75
C LEU A 174 27.26 12.95 13.84
N ILE A 175 27.20 12.25 14.96
CA ILE A 175 28.20 12.36 16.04
C ILE A 175 29.58 11.96 15.55
N ASN A 176 29.67 10.85 14.82
CA ASN A 176 30.94 10.39 14.23
C ASN A 176 31.50 11.45 13.25
N TYR A 177 30.63 11.97 12.39
CA TYR A 177 31.00 13.03 11.45
C TYR A 177 31.48 14.30 12.16
N LEU A 178 30.77 14.78 13.17
CA LEU A 178 31.14 15.95 13.98
C LEU A 178 32.50 15.75 14.65
N SER A 179 32.80 14.57 15.18
CA SER A 179 34.07 14.25 15.80
C SER A 179 35.23 14.34 14.80
N LEU A 180 35.05 13.81 13.59
CA LEU A 180 36.02 13.93 12.50
C LEU A 180 36.17 15.38 12.03
N PHE A 181 35.07 16.12 11.96
CA PHE A 181 35.07 17.54 11.58
C PHE A 181 35.89 18.40 12.55
N VAL A 182 35.63 18.25 13.84
CA VAL A 182 36.40 18.97 14.89
C VAL A 182 37.88 18.60 14.83
N SER A 183 38.22 17.33 14.62
CA SER A 183 39.62 16.89 14.49
C SER A 183 40.30 17.55 13.29
N ARG A 184 39.65 17.61 12.14
CA ARG A 184 40.15 18.26 10.91
C ARG A 184 40.31 19.77 11.11
N LEU A 185 39.37 20.42 11.78
CA LEU A 185 39.48 21.86 12.10
C LEU A 185 40.69 22.15 12.96
N ARG A 186 40.98 21.31 13.98
CA ARG A 186 42.19 21.45 14.82
C ARG A 186 43.47 21.34 14.02
N MET A 187 43.53 20.42 13.05
CA MET A 187 44.71 20.28 12.16
C MET A 187 44.91 21.48 11.23
N ARG A 188 43.82 22.10 10.76
CA ARG A 188 43.85 23.28 9.88
C ARG A 188 43.86 24.61 10.62
N SER A 189 43.88 24.61 11.95
CA SER A 189 43.79 25.85 12.76
C SER A 189 44.89 26.86 12.46
N ARG A 190 46.12 26.41 12.17
CA ARG A 190 47.24 27.28 11.80
C ARG A 190 47.00 27.93 10.42
N GLU A 191 46.49 27.20 9.43
CA GLU A 191 46.19 27.73 8.12
C GLU A 191 45.06 28.79 8.20
N LEU A 192 44.01 28.52 8.97
CA LEU A 192 42.91 29.45 9.19
C LEU A 192 43.38 30.72 9.92
N ALA A 193 44.27 30.59 10.89
CA ALA A 193 44.86 31.72 11.63
C ALA A 193 45.71 32.58 10.67
N LEU A 194 46.53 31.98 9.81
CA LEU A 194 47.34 32.71 8.82
C LEU A 194 46.43 33.49 7.85
N ARG A 195 45.36 32.87 7.34
CA ARG A 195 44.42 33.54 6.43
C ARG A 195 43.74 34.72 7.11
N LYS A 196 43.43 34.59 8.43
CA LYS A 196 42.85 35.69 9.23
C LYS A 196 43.84 36.87 9.40
N VAL A 197 45.10 36.56 9.64
CA VAL A 197 46.16 37.59 9.74
C VAL A 197 46.37 38.30 8.36
N CYS A 198 46.22 37.57 7.25
CA CYS A 198 46.28 38.11 5.92
C CYS A 198 45.03 38.90 5.51
N GLY A 199 44.06 39.16 6.43
CA GLY A 199 42.88 40.03 6.19
C GLY A 199 41.62 39.32 5.70
N SER A 200 41.56 37.97 5.77
CA SER A 200 40.34 37.23 5.44
C SER A 200 39.27 37.45 6.53
N SER A 201 38.03 37.78 6.12
CA SER A 201 36.91 37.93 7.03
C SER A 201 36.44 36.57 7.57
N ASP A 202 35.91 36.58 8.79
CA ASP A 202 35.36 35.35 9.42
C ASP A 202 34.25 34.72 8.57
N LEU A 203 33.45 35.54 7.89
CA LEU A 203 32.38 35.11 7.00
C LEU A 203 32.94 34.37 5.76
N HIS A 204 34.06 34.84 5.21
CA HIS A 204 34.71 34.20 4.06
C HIS A 204 35.31 32.85 4.43
N LEU A 205 35.93 32.73 5.61
CA LEU A 205 36.44 31.47 6.10
C LEU A 205 35.32 30.47 6.41
N PHE A 206 34.20 30.95 6.96
CA PHE A 206 33.00 30.13 7.21
C PHE A 206 32.41 29.62 5.91
N THR A 207 32.17 30.48 4.92
CA THR A 207 31.60 30.06 3.63
C THR A 207 32.51 29.05 2.92
N LEU A 208 33.82 29.20 2.97
CA LEU A 208 34.77 28.27 2.39
C LEU A 208 34.62 26.87 3.03
N LEU A 209 34.55 26.81 4.36
CA LEU A 209 34.36 25.53 5.05
C LEU A 209 33.00 24.91 4.73
N VAL A 210 31.93 25.69 4.74
CA VAL A 210 30.58 25.22 4.44
C VAL A 210 30.48 24.67 3.03
N THR A 211 31.07 25.35 2.03
CA THR A 211 31.04 24.87 0.65
C THR A 211 31.83 23.58 0.48
N GLU A 212 33.00 23.42 1.12
CA GLU A 212 33.78 22.18 1.07
C GLU A 212 32.95 20.99 1.61
N TYR A 213 32.28 21.19 2.76
CA TYR A 213 31.47 20.14 3.37
C TYR A 213 30.18 19.85 2.59
N LEU A 214 29.57 20.86 2.00
CA LEU A 214 28.35 20.70 1.21
C LEU A 214 28.63 19.87 -0.04
N LEU A 215 29.78 20.05 -0.68
CA LEU A 215 30.22 19.25 -1.83
C LEU A 215 30.43 17.78 -1.43
N ILE A 216 31.06 17.52 -0.29
CA ILE A 216 31.28 16.13 0.20
C ILE A 216 29.92 15.47 0.50
N LEU A 217 28.98 16.19 1.11
CA LEU A 217 27.67 15.69 1.47
C LEU A 217 26.83 15.39 0.20
N LEU A 218 26.91 16.26 -0.80
CA LEU A 218 26.30 16.02 -2.12
C LEU A 218 26.84 14.76 -2.79
N ALA A 219 28.17 14.61 -2.82
CA ALA A 219 28.81 13.44 -3.42
C ALA A 219 28.41 12.14 -2.68
N ALA A 220 28.36 12.17 -1.34
CA ALA A 220 27.92 11.04 -0.53
C ALA A 220 26.44 10.71 -0.77
N GLY A 221 25.58 11.72 -0.88
CA GLY A 221 24.16 11.56 -1.19
C GLY A 221 23.91 10.92 -2.56
N LEU A 222 24.64 11.39 -3.59
CA LEU A 222 24.56 10.82 -4.94
C LEU A 222 25.02 9.35 -4.97
N MET A 223 26.10 9.03 -4.27
CA MET A 223 26.55 7.63 -4.14
C MET A 223 25.53 6.78 -3.41
N GLY A 224 24.91 7.29 -2.36
CA GLY A 224 23.85 6.59 -1.63
C GLY A 224 22.63 6.29 -2.50
N MET A 225 22.19 7.26 -3.32
CA MET A 225 21.09 7.05 -4.29
C MET A 225 21.45 6.02 -5.34
N ALA A 226 22.66 6.08 -5.90
CA ALA A 226 23.11 5.10 -6.89
C ALA A 226 23.15 3.67 -6.32
N LEU A 227 23.56 3.51 -5.07
CA LEU A 227 23.56 2.20 -4.41
C LEU A 227 22.14 1.67 -4.16
N ILE A 228 21.17 2.53 -3.91
CA ILE A 228 19.76 2.13 -3.77
C ILE A 228 19.23 1.63 -5.11
N GLU A 229 19.45 2.36 -6.21
CA GLU A 229 19.00 1.94 -7.54
C GLU A 229 19.63 0.63 -8.02
N LEU A 230 20.87 0.34 -7.62
CA LEU A 230 21.57 -0.90 -7.97
C LEU A 230 21.02 -2.14 -7.22
N ASN A 231 20.33 -1.94 -6.09
CA ASN A 231 19.78 -3.03 -5.25
C ASN A 231 18.27 -3.24 -5.45
N PHE A 232 17.59 -2.42 -6.24
CA PHE A 232 16.19 -2.54 -6.61
C PHE A 232 16.03 -2.91 -8.09
#